data_dc011103515384fc4d3e9d4c36382b0a
#
_entry.id   dc011103515384fc4d3e9d4c36382b0a
#
_cell.length_a   1.000
_cell.length_b   1.000
_cell.length_c   1.000
_cell.angle_alpha   90.00
_cell.angle_beta   90.00
_cell.angle_gamma   90.00
#
_symmetry.space_group_name_H-M   'P 1'
#
loop_
_entity.id
_entity.type
_entity.pdbx_description
1 polymer ?
#
loop_
_entity_poly.entity_id
_entity_poly.type
_entity_poly.pdbx_seq_one_letter_code
_entity_poly.pdbx_strand_id
1 'polypeptide(L)'
;MSRFSLRHYHHHVCSHSHDFAQLVIPLDGPLEIEVQGRGRRLAPGSVCVIAPGERHDYAADPALSFLVQESDWLPGDLAACPFIELDEPQRHYLAFLHRMVAEGRQVAGMEQVWLSLLAEGQGMQSTATPRLAARILKVQRHIEANLAAPLTNQQLAAIACLGQSQFKLAFRQQLGMSVSHYIRSRRMALARTLIAGTQLPVGEIASRCGYQNQGAFSERFLAESGLTPSLWRQQNGHLP
;
A
#
# COMPACT_ATOMS: atom_id res chain seq x y z
N MET A 1 3.78 2.98 -2.73
CA MET A 1 5.05 2.34 -2.28
C MET A 1 4.70 1.37 -1.19
N SER A 2 5.16 0.14 -1.27
CA SER A 2 5.02 -0.78 -0.15
C SER A 2 6.21 -0.59 0.79
N ARG A 3 5.99 -0.56 2.09
CA ARG A 3 7.02 -0.30 3.09
C ARG A 3 6.81 -1.16 4.33
N PHE A 4 7.85 -1.88 4.72
CA PHE A 4 7.91 -2.51 6.04
C PHE A 4 8.56 -1.59 7.08
N SER A 5 8.02 -1.60 8.29
CA SER A 5 8.59 -0.90 9.44
C SER A 5 8.35 -1.70 10.73
N LEU A 6 9.30 -1.62 11.66
CA LEU A 6 9.07 -2.07 13.03
C LEU A 6 8.40 -0.96 13.82
N ARG A 7 7.33 -1.28 14.53
CA ARG A 7 6.57 -0.31 15.32
C ARG A 7 6.32 -0.83 16.73
N HIS A 8 6.21 0.12 17.67
CA HIS A 8 5.71 -0.08 19.02
C HIS A 8 4.42 0.71 19.16
N TYR A 9 3.41 0.14 19.76
CA TYR A 9 2.14 0.79 20.00
C TYR A 9 2.00 1.21 21.46
N HIS A 10 1.08 2.12 21.76
CA HIS A 10 0.83 2.60 23.11
C HIS A 10 -0.45 1.95 23.69
N HIS A 11 -0.60 1.99 25.01
CA HIS A 11 -1.78 1.44 25.70
C HIS A 11 -3.09 2.14 25.35
N HIS A 12 -3.04 3.32 24.75
CA HIS A 12 -4.25 4.05 24.40
C HIS A 12 -4.87 3.53 23.12
N VAL A 13 -6.18 3.26 23.16
CA VAL A 13 -6.94 2.95 21.96
C VAL A 13 -6.93 4.15 21.03
N CYS A 14 -6.36 4.00 19.86
CA CYS A 14 -6.33 5.01 18.81
C CYS A 14 -7.21 4.54 17.65
N SER A 15 -8.35 5.23 17.47
CA SER A 15 -9.22 4.96 16.33
C SER A 15 -8.87 5.85 15.17
N HIS A 16 -8.54 5.26 14.01
CA HIS A 16 -8.24 6.00 12.79
C HIS A 16 -8.53 5.18 11.54
N SER A 17 -8.42 5.83 10.39
CA SER A 17 -8.44 5.20 9.08
C SER A 17 -7.40 5.87 8.18
N HIS A 18 -6.95 5.19 7.15
CA HIS A 18 -5.98 5.69 6.17
C HIS A 18 -6.35 5.22 4.77
N ASP A 19 -5.80 5.88 3.75
CA ASP A 19 -6.09 5.63 2.33
C ASP A 19 -5.23 4.53 1.69
N PHE A 20 -4.39 3.88 2.48
CA PHE A 20 -3.54 2.75 2.08
C PHE A 20 -3.92 1.48 2.84
N ALA A 21 -3.53 0.34 2.31
CA ALA A 21 -3.65 -0.94 3.01
C ALA A 21 -2.55 -1.09 4.05
N GLN A 22 -2.89 -1.67 5.20
CA GLN A 22 -1.93 -1.94 6.26
C GLN A 22 -2.04 -3.39 6.73
N LEU A 23 -0.90 -4.06 6.85
CA LEU A 23 -0.80 -5.37 7.50
C LEU A 23 -0.06 -5.19 8.82
N VAL A 24 -0.68 -5.66 9.90
CA VAL A 24 -0.08 -5.60 11.25
C VAL A 24 0.20 -7.01 11.72
N ILE A 25 1.46 -7.27 12.08
CA ILE A 25 1.97 -8.60 12.38
C ILE A 25 2.64 -8.55 13.75
N PRO A 26 2.05 -9.18 14.79
CA PRO A 26 2.69 -9.30 16.10
C PRO A 26 3.96 -10.15 16.03
N LEU A 27 5.03 -9.68 16.68
CA LEU A 27 6.31 -10.41 16.75
C LEU A 27 6.53 -11.07 18.12
N ASP A 28 6.39 -10.28 19.19
CA ASP A 28 6.82 -10.67 20.53
C ASP A 28 5.65 -10.94 21.48
N GLY A 29 4.44 -10.52 21.14
CA GLY A 29 3.26 -10.69 21.99
C GLY A 29 1.96 -10.26 21.32
N PRO A 30 0.83 -10.37 22.01
CA PRO A 30 -0.47 -10.17 21.39
C PRO A 30 -0.81 -8.68 21.16
N LEU A 31 -1.60 -8.43 20.12
CA LEU A 31 -2.24 -7.16 19.81
C LEU A 31 -3.75 -7.33 19.94
N GLU A 32 -4.40 -6.46 20.71
CA GLU A 32 -5.86 -6.33 20.64
C GLU A 32 -6.21 -5.35 19.54
N ILE A 33 -6.98 -5.79 18.56
CA ILE A 33 -7.32 -4.98 17.39
C ILE A 33 -8.76 -5.22 16.97
N GLU A 34 -9.44 -4.16 16.60
CA GLU A 34 -10.79 -4.20 16.01
C GLU A 34 -10.75 -3.62 14.61
N VAL A 35 -11.25 -4.37 13.63
CA VAL A 35 -11.36 -3.96 12.23
C VAL A 35 -12.76 -4.33 11.75
N GLN A 36 -13.47 -3.41 11.12
CA GLN A 36 -14.85 -3.64 10.62
C GLN A 36 -15.84 -4.11 11.69
N GLY A 37 -15.69 -3.66 12.93
CA GLY A 37 -16.53 -4.10 14.06
C GLY A 37 -16.24 -5.53 14.54
N ARG A 38 -15.12 -6.14 14.08
CA ARG A 38 -14.66 -7.46 14.51
C ARG A 38 -13.41 -7.28 15.36
N GLY A 39 -13.59 -7.41 16.68
CA GLY A 39 -12.49 -7.40 17.63
C GLY A 39 -11.80 -8.76 17.71
N ARG A 40 -10.45 -8.78 17.72
CA ARG A 40 -9.67 -9.98 17.93
C ARG A 40 -8.39 -9.70 18.72
N ARG A 41 -7.99 -10.64 19.55
CA ARG A 41 -6.65 -10.71 20.11
C ARG A 41 -5.75 -11.48 19.14
N LEU A 42 -4.87 -10.74 18.47
CA LEU A 42 -3.97 -11.25 17.45
C LEU A 42 -2.67 -11.70 18.11
N ALA A 43 -2.30 -12.97 17.97
CA ALA A 43 -1.07 -13.53 18.54
C ALA A 43 0.07 -13.56 17.49
N PRO A 44 1.35 -13.71 17.91
CA PRO A 44 2.43 -14.03 16.98
C PRO A 44 2.10 -15.25 16.12
N GLY A 45 2.37 -15.15 14.82
CA GLY A 45 1.97 -16.15 13.83
C GLY A 45 0.64 -15.87 13.14
N SER A 46 0.03 -14.73 13.42
CA SER A 46 -1.14 -14.23 12.70
C SER A 46 -0.91 -12.83 12.10
N VAL A 47 -1.74 -12.42 11.16
CA VAL A 47 -1.70 -11.11 10.49
C VAL A 47 -3.07 -10.49 10.54
N CYS A 48 -3.13 -9.19 10.87
CA CYS A 48 -4.30 -8.36 10.63
C CYS A 48 -4.15 -7.62 9.31
N VAL A 49 -5.14 -7.71 8.43
CA VAL A 49 -5.22 -7.02 7.15
C VAL A 49 -6.26 -5.92 7.26
N ILE A 50 -5.83 -4.68 7.07
CA ILE A 50 -6.66 -3.48 7.12
C ILE A 50 -6.70 -2.90 5.71
N ALA A 51 -7.89 -2.87 5.11
CA ALA A 51 -8.06 -2.33 3.77
C ALA A 51 -8.07 -0.78 3.78
N PRO A 52 -7.79 -0.13 2.64
CA PRO A 52 -7.87 1.32 2.55
C PRO A 52 -9.25 1.85 2.95
N GLY A 53 -9.27 2.87 3.79
CA GLY A 53 -10.50 3.51 4.29
C GLY A 53 -11.17 2.79 5.47
N GLU A 54 -10.68 1.64 5.88
CA GLU A 54 -11.27 0.92 7.01
C GLU A 54 -10.86 1.54 8.34
N ARG A 55 -11.87 1.76 9.18
CA ARG A 55 -11.67 2.20 10.55
C ARG A 55 -11.21 1.03 11.40
N HIS A 56 -10.17 1.26 12.18
CA HIS A 56 -9.63 0.27 13.10
C HIS A 56 -9.15 0.92 14.40
N ASP A 57 -9.21 0.13 15.45
CA ASP A 57 -8.77 0.48 16.79
C ASP A 57 -7.80 -0.59 17.26
N TYR A 58 -6.77 -0.20 17.98
CA TYR A 58 -5.83 -1.15 18.55
C TYR A 58 -5.34 -0.74 19.94
N ALA A 59 -4.98 -1.76 20.73
CA ALA A 59 -4.30 -1.59 22.01
C ALA A 59 -3.22 -2.67 22.17
N ALA A 60 -2.04 -2.27 22.60
CA ALA A 60 -0.93 -3.18 22.84
C ALA A 60 -0.07 -2.74 24.02
N ASP A 61 0.71 -3.66 24.58
CA ASP A 61 1.77 -3.32 25.52
C ASP A 61 2.88 -2.57 24.74
N PRO A 62 3.32 -1.38 25.23
CA PRO A 62 4.38 -0.60 24.58
C PRO A 62 5.72 -1.33 24.46
N ALA A 63 5.97 -2.35 25.26
CA ALA A 63 7.18 -3.17 25.18
C ALA A 63 7.19 -4.13 23.99
N LEU A 64 6.03 -4.34 23.33
CA LEU A 64 5.90 -5.29 22.22
C LEU A 64 6.20 -4.65 20.88
N SER A 65 6.80 -5.44 20.00
CA SER A 65 7.17 -5.06 18.64
C SER A 65 6.22 -5.67 17.60
N PHE A 66 5.93 -4.88 16.59
CA PHE A 66 5.08 -5.26 15.48
C PHE A 66 5.78 -4.98 14.17
N LEU A 67 5.74 -5.95 13.24
CA LEU A 67 6.11 -5.68 11.87
C LEU A 67 4.88 -5.15 11.14
N VAL A 68 4.99 -3.95 10.62
CA VAL A 68 3.90 -3.29 9.90
C VAL A 68 4.30 -3.12 8.45
N GLN A 69 3.44 -3.58 7.56
CA GLN A 69 3.53 -3.31 6.12
C GLN A 69 2.46 -2.30 5.74
N GLU A 70 2.88 -1.19 5.16
CA GLU A 70 2.00 -0.27 4.46
C GLU A 70 2.08 -0.55 2.96
N SER A 71 0.93 -0.61 2.29
CA SER A 71 0.87 -0.91 0.87
C SER A 71 -0.21 -0.09 0.17
N ASP A 72 0.12 0.46 -0.99
CA ASP A 72 -0.86 1.15 -1.84
C ASP A 72 -1.83 0.16 -2.51
N TRP A 73 -1.67 -1.13 -2.31
CA TRP A 73 -2.54 -2.16 -2.86
C TRP A 73 -2.60 -3.43 -1.99
N LEU A 74 -3.70 -4.16 -2.11
CA LEU A 74 -3.87 -5.53 -1.61
C LEU A 74 -4.33 -6.44 -2.75
N PRO A 75 -3.94 -7.72 -2.79
CA PRO A 75 -4.66 -8.72 -3.57
C PRO A 75 -6.15 -8.68 -3.23
N GLY A 76 -7.03 -8.67 -4.26
CA GLY A 76 -8.44 -8.32 -4.11
C GLY A 76 -9.22 -9.07 -3.04
N ASP A 77 -8.81 -10.30 -2.77
CA ASP A 77 -9.51 -11.16 -1.82
C ASP A 77 -8.94 -11.06 -0.39
N LEU A 78 -7.71 -10.57 -0.18
CA LEU A 78 -7.13 -10.40 1.16
C LEU A 78 -7.90 -9.39 2.00
N ALA A 79 -8.50 -8.37 1.38
CA ALA A 79 -9.33 -7.39 2.07
C ALA A 79 -10.59 -8.00 2.72
N ALA A 80 -11.06 -9.15 2.21
CA ALA A 80 -12.20 -9.88 2.78
C ALA A 80 -11.82 -10.72 4.02
N CYS A 81 -10.51 -10.93 4.26
CA CYS A 81 -9.96 -11.73 5.34
C CYS A 81 -9.17 -10.86 6.32
N PRO A 82 -9.82 -10.11 7.23
CA PRO A 82 -9.12 -9.19 8.12
C PRO A 82 -8.16 -9.88 9.10
N PHE A 83 -8.31 -11.18 9.33
CA PHE A 83 -7.45 -11.95 10.22
C PHE A 83 -7.01 -13.25 9.55
N ILE A 84 -5.70 -13.45 9.44
CA ILE A 84 -5.07 -14.58 8.77
C ILE A 84 -4.14 -15.30 9.76
N GLU A 85 -4.28 -16.60 9.89
CA GLU A 85 -3.30 -17.45 10.56
C GLU A 85 -2.24 -17.89 9.57
N LEU A 86 -0.97 -17.74 9.93
CA LEU A 86 0.14 -18.05 9.05
C LEU A 86 0.46 -19.54 9.07
N ASP A 87 0.64 -20.12 7.90
CA ASP A 87 1.22 -21.46 7.75
C ASP A 87 2.75 -21.46 7.95
N GLU A 88 3.38 -22.63 7.89
CA GLU A 88 4.81 -22.77 8.16
C GLU A 88 5.69 -22.02 7.13
N PRO A 89 5.48 -22.12 5.81
CA PRO A 89 6.20 -21.33 4.81
C PRO A 89 6.06 -19.83 5.02
N GLN A 90 4.87 -19.35 5.34
CA GLN A 90 4.61 -17.93 5.60
C GLN A 90 5.35 -17.44 6.84
N ARG A 91 5.37 -18.23 7.93
CA ARG A 91 6.14 -17.89 9.14
C ARG A 91 7.65 -17.83 8.88
N HIS A 92 8.20 -18.74 8.08
CA HIS A 92 9.61 -18.70 7.69
C HIS A 92 9.95 -17.45 6.87
N TYR A 93 9.10 -17.11 5.90
CA TYR A 93 9.30 -15.90 5.10
C TYR A 93 9.16 -14.63 5.95
N LEU A 94 8.21 -14.60 6.88
CA LEU A 94 8.06 -13.51 7.84
C LEU A 94 9.30 -13.32 8.72
N ALA A 95 9.86 -14.41 9.25
CA ALA A 95 11.09 -14.37 10.08
C ALA A 95 12.28 -13.80 9.27
N PHE A 96 12.38 -14.16 7.98
CA PHE A 96 13.37 -13.59 7.07
C PHE A 96 13.14 -12.08 6.87
N LEU A 97 11.90 -11.65 6.55
CA LEU A 97 11.55 -10.24 6.40
C LEU A 97 11.84 -9.42 7.65
N HIS A 98 11.46 -9.95 8.82
CA HIS A 98 11.73 -9.30 10.10
C HIS A 98 13.23 -9.03 10.29
N ARG A 99 14.08 -10.04 10.04
CA ARG A 99 15.55 -9.90 10.13
C ARG A 99 16.06 -8.83 9.17
N MET A 100 15.61 -8.83 7.92
CA MET A 100 16.03 -7.83 6.92
C MET A 100 15.67 -6.41 7.37
N VAL A 101 14.45 -6.21 7.89
CA VAL A 101 13.98 -4.90 8.37
C VAL A 101 14.74 -4.47 9.63
N ALA A 102 14.97 -5.38 10.58
CA ALA A 102 15.72 -5.12 11.80
C ALA A 102 17.19 -4.73 11.52
N GLU A 103 17.79 -5.29 10.48
CA GLU A 103 19.15 -4.96 10.02
C GLU A 103 19.19 -3.70 9.12
N GLY A 104 18.05 -3.01 8.91
CA GLY A 104 17.96 -1.82 8.06
C GLY A 104 18.20 -2.11 6.57
N ARG A 105 18.08 -3.38 6.14
CA ARG A 105 18.30 -3.78 4.75
C ARG A 105 17.07 -3.49 3.88
N GLN A 106 17.31 -3.24 2.60
CA GLN A 106 16.21 -3.03 1.67
C GLN A 106 15.46 -4.33 1.37
N VAL A 107 14.14 -4.25 1.42
CA VAL A 107 13.20 -5.35 1.15
C VAL A 107 12.37 -5.13 -0.13
N ALA A 108 12.85 -4.25 -1.02
CA ALA A 108 12.14 -3.90 -2.26
C ALA A 108 11.83 -5.14 -3.10
N GLY A 109 10.56 -5.32 -3.47
CA GLY A 109 10.04 -6.47 -4.20
C GLY A 109 9.68 -7.68 -3.34
N MET A 110 10.13 -7.74 -2.09
CA MET A 110 9.79 -8.84 -1.16
C MET A 110 8.35 -8.71 -0.66
N GLU A 111 7.82 -7.50 -0.64
CA GLU A 111 6.44 -7.20 -0.24
C GLU A 111 5.42 -7.88 -1.16
N GLN A 112 5.70 -7.92 -2.45
CA GLN A 112 4.81 -8.57 -3.41
C GLN A 112 4.79 -10.09 -3.22
N VAL A 113 5.96 -10.68 -2.97
CA VAL A 113 6.08 -12.12 -2.65
C VAL A 113 5.30 -12.45 -1.39
N TRP A 114 5.43 -11.62 -0.34
CA TRP A 114 4.71 -11.78 0.91
C TRP A 114 3.20 -11.76 0.72
N LEU A 115 2.67 -10.76 0.02
CA LEU A 115 1.24 -10.64 -0.24
C LEU A 115 0.71 -11.80 -1.11
N SER A 116 1.52 -12.31 -2.04
CA SER A 116 1.17 -13.48 -2.83
C SER A 116 1.09 -14.75 -1.97
N LEU A 117 2.09 -14.96 -1.08
CA LEU A 117 2.08 -16.08 -0.15
C LEU A 117 0.88 -16.05 0.80
N LEU A 118 0.50 -14.86 1.28
CA LEU A 118 -0.70 -14.72 2.11
C LEU A 118 -1.98 -15.09 1.34
N ALA A 119 -2.11 -14.65 0.11
CA ALA A 119 -3.26 -14.97 -0.74
C ALA A 119 -3.35 -16.47 -1.04
N GLU A 120 -2.24 -17.10 -1.37
CA GLU A 120 -2.17 -18.56 -1.65
C GLU A 120 -2.55 -19.39 -0.42
N GLY A 121 -2.06 -19.04 0.77
CA GLY A 121 -2.34 -19.75 2.01
C GLY A 121 -3.81 -19.71 2.43
N GLN A 122 -4.59 -18.74 1.93
CA GLN A 122 -6.05 -18.68 2.15
C GLN A 122 -6.85 -19.50 1.12
N GLY A 123 -6.20 -20.31 0.30
CA GLY A 123 -6.86 -21.03 -0.80
C GLY A 123 -7.37 -20.10 -1.90
N MET A 124 -6.94 -18.86 -1.85
CA MET A 124 -7.23 -17.85 -2.85
C MET A 124 -6.33 -18.09 -4.06
N GLN A 125 -6.74 -19.03 -4.90
CA GLN A 125 -6.08 -19.16 -6.20
C GLN A 125 -6.27 -17.85 -6.94
N SER A 126 -5.18 -17.16 -7.20
CA SER A 126 -5.20 -16.04 -8.14
C SER A 126 -5.86 -16.57 -9.43
N THR A 127 -7.07 -16.11 -9.72
CA THR A 127 -7.78 -16.44 -10.96
C THR A 127 -7.04 -15.92 -12.20
N ALA A 128 -5.99 -15.13 -11.98
CA ALA A 128 -5.09 -14.68 -13.01
C ALA A 128 -4.08 -15.78 -13.34
N THR A 129 -4.15 -16.33 -14.55
CA THR A 129 -3.08 -17.18 -15.07
C THR A 129 -1.74 -16.41 -14.93
N PRO A 130 -0.59 -17.08 -14.67
CA PRO A 130 0.72 -16.43 -14.54
C PRO A 130 1.02 -15.46 -15.71
N ARG A 131 0.47 -15.78 -16.88
CA ARG A 131 0.56 -14.96 -18.08
C ARG A 131 -0.23 -13.64 -17.99
N LEU A 132 -1.39 -13.65 -17.34
CA LEU A 132 -2.21 -12.46 -17.11
C LEU A 132 -1.57 -11.56 -16.04
N ALA A 133 -1.06 -12.16 -14.96
CA ALA A 133 -0.34 -11.45 -13.91
C ALA A 133 0.89 -10.71 -14.47
N ALA A 134 1.68 -11.36 -15.31
CA ALA A 134 2.83 -10.74 -15.98
C ALA A 134 2.45 -9.56 -16.89
N ARG A 135 1.29 -9.64 -17.56
CA ARG A 135 0.76 -8.54 -18.40
C ARG A 135 0.37 -7.32 -17.55
N ILE A 136 -0.30 -7.52 -16.44
CA ILE A 136 -0.67 -6.44 -15.54
C ILE A 136 0.56 -5.83 -14.87
N LEU A 137 1.53 -6.64 -14.48
CA LEU A 137 2.83 -6.15 -13.95
C LEU A 137 3.57 -5.26 -14.98
N LYS A 138 3.52 -5.62 -16.27
CA LYS A 138 4.07 -4.78 -17.34
C LYS A 138 3.36 -3.42 -17.40
N VAL A 139 2.05 -3.39 -17.24
CA VAL A 139 1.27 -2.14 -17.20
C VAL A 139 1.64 -1.30 -15.96
N GLN A 140 1.76 -1.92 -14.80
CA GLN A 140 2.19 -1.21 -13.58
C GLN A 140 3.55 -0.53 -13.78
N ARG A 141 4.55 -1.26 -14.29
CA ARG A 141 5.87 -0.68 -14.60
C ARG A 141 5.79 0.48 -15.58
N HIS A 142 4.92 0.36 -16.59
CA HIS A 142 4.71 1.45 -17.54
C HIS A 142 4.08 2.68 -16.88
N ILE A 143 3.09 2.50 -16.00
CA ILE A 143 2.49 3.59 -15.23
C ILE A 143 3.55 4.29 -14.37
N GLU A 144 4.34 3.52 -13.60
CA GLU A 144 5.40 4.05 -12.74
C GLU A 144 6.43 4.89 -13.50
N ALA A 145 6.81 4.43 -14.68
CA ALA A 145 7.80 5.12 -15.52
C ALA A 145 7.22 6.37 -16.22
N ASN A 146 5.88 6.54 -16.26
CA ASN A 146 5.23 7.55 -17.08
C ASN A 146 4.16 8.38 -16.31
N LEU A 147 4.33 8.56 -14.99
CA LEU A 147 3.34 9.26 -14.15
C LEU A 147 3.04 10.69 -14.60
N ALA A 148 4.01 11.38 -15.21
CA ALA A 148 3.84 12.73 -15.74
C ALA A 148 3.01 12.76 -17.03
N ALA A 149 2.96 11.65 -17.78
CA ALA A 149 2.30 11.58 -19.07
C ALA A 149 0.78 11.31 -18.94
N PRO A 150 -0.01 11.63 -19.99
CA PRO A 150 -1.38 11.15 -20.10
C PRO A 150 -1.39 9.61 -20.17
N LEU A 151 -2.12 8.99 -19.25
CA LEU A 151 -2.27 7.52 -19.16
C LEU A 151 -3.74 7.17 -19.41
N THR A 152 -4.05 6.70 -20.62
CA THR A 152 -5.42 6.32 -20.98
C THR A 152 -5.65 4.81 -20.80
N ASN A 153 -6.87 4.42 -20.43
CA ASN A 153 -7.24 3.01 -20.34
C ASN A 153 -7.01 2.25 -21.65
N GLN A 154 -7.17 2.91 -22.80
CA GLN A 154 -6.95 2.32 -24.11
C GLN A 154 -5.48 1.96 -24.32
N GLN A 155 -4.57 2.89 -24.04
CA GLN A 155 -3.12 2.64 -24.13
C GLN A 155 -2.67 1.55 -23.19
N LEU A 156 -3.13 1.59 -21.94
CA LEU A 156 -2.76 0.60 -20.91
C LEU A 156 -3.30 -0.81 -21.23
N ALA A 157 -4.52 -0.90 -21.77
CA ALA A 157 -5.10 -2.15 -22.24
C ALA A 157 -4.31 -2.73 -23.43
N ALA A 158 -3.85 -1.88 -24.37
CA ALA A 158 -2.99 -2.31 -25.47
C ALA A 158 -1.64 -2.88 -24.97
N ILE A 159 -1.01 -2.26 -23.96
CA ILE A 159 0.23 -2.76 -23.32
C ILE A 159 0.01 -4.14 -22.70
N ALA A 160 -1.17 -4.37 -22.09
CA ALA A 160 -1.56 -5.67 -21.55
C ALA A 160 -1.96 -6.69 -22.63
N CYS A 161 -2.08 -6.29 -23.90
CA CYS A 161 -2.67 -7.08 -24.97
C CYS A 161 -4.08 -7.61 -24.59
N LEU A 162 -4.94 -6.71 -24.07
CA LEU A 162 -6.30 -7.00 -23.63
C LEU A 162 -7.27 -5.97 -24.20
N GLY A 163 -8.56 -6.37 -24.32
CA GLY A 163 -9.63 -5.40 -24.52
C GLY A 163 -9.82 -4.52 -23.28
N GLN A 164 -10.32 -3.29 -23.44
CA GLN A 164 -10.43 -2.33 -22.31
C GLN A 164 -11.24 -2.86 -21.14
N SER A 165 -12.35 -3.55 -21.38
CA SER A 165 -13.20 -4.13 -20.32
C SER A 165 -12.47 -5.26 -19.58
N GLN A 166 -11.82 -6.15 -20.32
CA GLN A 166 -11.02 -7.23 -19.75
C GLN A 166 -9.84 -6.69 -18.95
N PHE A 167 -9.17 -5.66 -19.45
CA PHE A 167 -8.07 -5.01 -18.76
C PHE A 167 -8.52 -4.40 -17.43
N LYS A 168 -9.60 -3.62 -17.41
CA LYS A 168 -10.14 -3.02 -16.17
C LYS A 168 -10.50 -4.09 -15.14
N LEU A 169 -11.13 -5.19 -15.58
CA LEU A 169 -11.50 -6.30 -14.71
C LEU A 169 -10.25 -6.98 -14.15
N ALA A 170 -9.32 -7.38 -15.01
CA ALA A 170 -8.08 -8.06 -14.62
C ALA A 170 -7.23 -7.18 -13.69
N PHE A 171 -7.11 -5.90 -14.00
CA PHE A 171 -6.38 -4.94 -13.17
C PHE A 171 -7.00 -4.83 -11.77
N ARG A 172 -8.33 -4.70 -11.70
CA ARG A 172 -9.05 -4.63 -10.42
C ARG A 172 -8.96 -5.93 -9.63
N GLN A 173 -9.09 -7.08 -10.29
CA GLN A 173 -8.94 -8.39 -9.63
C GLN A 173 -7.54 -8.58 -9.06
N GLN A 174 -6.52 -8.13 -9.78
CA GLN A 174 -5.13 -8.35 -9.38
C GLN A 174 -4.61 -7.32 -8.37
N LEU A 175 -5.12 -6.07 -8.41
CA LEU A 175 -4.62 -4.97 -7.58
C LEU A 175 -5.64 -4.44 -6.57
N GLY A 176 -6.84 -5.04 -6.49
CA GLY A 176 -7.89 -4.63 -5.56
C GLY A 176 -8.52 -3.27 -5.87
N MET A 177 -7.98 -2.51 -6.84
CA MET A 177 -8.41 -1.14 -7.13
C MET A 177 -8.50 -0.85 -8.63
N SER A 178 -9.22 0.24 -8.98
CA SER A 178 -9.32 0.66 -10.38
C SER A 178 -8.00 1.25 -10.88
N VAL A 179 -7.77 1.18 -12.20
CA VAL A 179 -6.60 1.78 -12.88
C VAL A 179 -6.46 3.27 -12.54
N SER A 180 -7.57 4.01 -12.57
CA SER A 180 -7.55 5.45 -12.28
C SER A 180 -7.21 5.75 -10.82
N HIS A 181 -7.64 4.89 -9.89
CA HIS A 181 -7.27 5.01 -8.47
C HIS A 181 -5.77 4.74 -8.30
N TYR A 182 -5.26 3.67 -8.92
CA TYR A 182 -3.84 3.33 -8.88
C TYR A 182 -2.95 4.47 -9.38
N ILE A 183 -3.23 5.00 -10.59
CA ILE A 183 -2.46 6.11 -11.17
C ILE A 183 -2.48 7.32 -10.22
N ARG A 184 -3.62 7.66 -9.66
CA ARG A 184 -3.80 8.79 -8.74
C ARG A 184 -2.99 8.62 -7.46
N SER A 185 -3.08 7.46 -6.82
CA SER A 185 -2.31 7.11 -5.62
C SER A 185 -0.80 7.23 -5.88
N ARG A 186 -0.32 6.69 -7.03
CA ARG A 186 1.10 6.78 -7.39
C ARG A 186 1.58 8.21 -7.65
N ARG A 187 0.74 9.03 -8.30
CA ARG A 187 1.01 10.47 -8.49
C ARG A 187 1.11 11.22 -7.17
N MET A 188 0.22 10.92 -6.22
CA MET A 188 0.25 11.56 -4.89
C MET A 188 1.43 11.07 -4.04
N ALA A 189 1.81 9.80 -4.14
CA ALA A 189 3.03 9.30 -3.51
C ALA A 189 4.29 10.03 -4.03
N LEU A 190 4.42 10.17 -5.35
CA LEU A 190 5.49 10.95 -5.98
C LEU A 190 5.46 12.42 -5.51
N ALA A 191 4.27 13.01 -5.43
CA ALA A 191 4.10 14.40 -4.98
C ALA A 191 4.62 14.58 -3.55
N ARG A 192 4.25 13.69 -2.61
CA ARG A 192 4.74 13.72 -1.22
C ARG A 192 6.27 13.66 -1.17
N THR A 193 6.88 12.77 -1.94
CA THR A 193 8.35 12.65 -2.02
C THR A 193 9.00 13.93 -2.57
N LEU A 194 8.47 14.50 -3.66
CA LEU A 194 9.03 15.71 -4.26
C LEU A 194 8.85 16.94 -3.37
N ILE A 195 7.70 17.09 -2.71
CA ILE A 195 7.43 18.22 -1.82
C ILE A 195 8.35 18.18 -0.59
N ALA A 196 8.57 17.00 0.00
CA ALA A 196 9.43 16.84 1.16
C ALA A 196 10.93 16.91 0.82
N GLY A 197 11.34 16.39 -0.32
CA GLY A 197 12.75 16.24 -0.70
C GLY A 197 13.32 17.30 -1.62
N THR A 198 12.53 18.31 -2.06
CA THR A 198 13.02 19.33 -3.01
C THR A 198 12.46 20.72 -2.73
N GLN A 199 13.15 21.75 -3.26
CA GLN A 199 12.67 23.14 -3.27
C GLN A 199 11.88 23.51 -4.53
N LEU A 200 11.49 22.54 -5.34
CA LEU A 200 10.76 22.82 -6.57
C LEU A 200 9.44 23.57 -6.29
N PRO A 201 9.07 24.54 -7.15
CA PRO A 201 7.76 25.18 -7.08
C PRO A 201 6.63 24.15 -7.15
N VAL A 202 5.53 24.39 -6.43
CA VAL A 202 4.38 23.47 -6.39
C VAL A 202 3.81 23.24 -7.79
N GLY A 203 3.81 24.24 -8.66
CA GLY A 203 3.39 24.11 -10.05
C GLY A 203 4.25 23.16 -10.87
N GLU A 204 5.56 23.14 -10.64
CA GLU A 204 6.48 22.22 -11.28
C GLU A 204 6.28 20.78 -10.76
N ILE A 205 6.08 20.63 -9.46
CA ILE A 205 5.75 19.32 -8.87
C ILE A 205 4.43 18.79 -9.44
N ALA A 206 3.40 19.66 -9.56
CA ALA A 206 2.13 19.29 -10.18
C ALA A 206 2.33 18.73 -11.59
N SER A 207 3.13 19.41 -12.41
CA SER A 207 3.45 18.97 -13.79
C SER A 207 4.19 17.64 -13.81
N ARG A 208 5.18 17.44 -12.95
CA ARG A 208 5.91 16.16 -12.82
C ARG A 208 5.01 15.02 -12.33
N CYS A 209 3.96 15.32 -11.60
CA CYS A 209 2.93 14.36 -11.18
C CYS A 209 1.79 14.21 -12.20
N GLY A 210 1.91 14.78 -13.42
CA GLY A 210 0.95 14.63 -14.49
C GLY A 210 -0.33 15.44 -14.32
N TYR A 211 -0.27 16.56 -13.59
CA TYR A 211 -1.35 17.54 -13.47
C TYR A 211 -1.06 18.75 -14.35
N GLN A 212 -2.02 19.12 -15.17
CA GLN A 212 -1.91 20.31 -16.03
C GLN A 212 -2.23 21.62 -15.27
N ASN A 213 -2.90 21.51 -14.13
CA ASN A 213 -3.37 22.65 -13.34
C ASN A 213 -2.93 22.46 -11.87
N GLN A 214 -2.19 23.46 -11.35
CA GLN A 214 -1.73 23.47 -9.96
C GLN A 214 -2.88 23.53 -8.95
N GLY A 215 -4.01 24.18 -9.27
CA GLY A 215 -5.18 24.25 -8.42
C GLY A 215 -5.77 22.85 -8.20
N ALA A 216 -6.07 22.13 -9.29
CA ALA A 216 -6.57 20.77 -9.25
C ALA A 216 -5.61 19.80 -8.55
N PHE A 217 -4.30 19.99 -8.71
CA PHE A 217 -3.29 19.26 -7.96
C PHE A 217 -3.38 19.55 -6.45
N SER A 218 -3.43 20.81 -6.06
CA SER A 218 -3.44 21.22 -4.64
C SER A 218 -4.70 20.77 -3.91
N GLU A 219 -5.85 20.85 -4.57
CA GLU A 219 -7.13 20.32 -4.03
C GLU A 219 -7.05 18.81 -3.83
N ARG A 220 -6.52 18.08 -4.81
CA ARG A 220 -6.36 16.63 -4.72
C ARG A 220 -5.36 16.25 -3.61
N PHE A 221 -4.24 16.95 -3.54
CA PHE A 221 -3.23 16.72 -2.52
C PHE A 221 -3.79 16.94 -1.12
N LEU A 222 -4.55 18.03 -0.92
CA LEU A 222 -5.24 18.32 0.34
C LEU A 222 -6.22 17.21 0.70
N ALA A 223 -7.06 16.78 -0.26
CA ALA A 223 -8.05 15.72 -0.05
C ALA A 223 -7.42 14.38 0.35
N GLU A 224 -6.22 14.06 -0.16
CA GLU A 224 -5.56 12.77 0.12
C GLU A 224 -4.53 12.82 1.26
N SER A 225 -4.00 14.00 1.60
CA SER A 225 -2.95 14.14 2.61
C SER A 225 -3.41 14.91 3.87
N GLY A 226 -4.62 15.47 3.85
CA GLY A 226 -5.14 16.31 4.92
C GLY A 226 -4.45 17.69 5.05
N LEU A 227 -3.42 17.95 4.26
CA LEU A 227 -2.62 19.19 4.29
C LEU A 227 -2.42 19.74 2.87
N THR A 228 -2.32 21.06 2.76
CA THR A 228 -1.89 21.66 1.50
C THR A 228 -0.43 21.32 1.18
N PRO A 229 -0.01 21.34 -0.11
CA PRO A 229 1.38 21.10 -0.48
C PRO A 229 2.41 21.97 0.30
N SER A 230 2.08 23.24 0.54
CA SER A 230 2.96 24.16 1.28
C SER A 230 3.06 23.78 2.76
N LEU A 231 1.95 23.46 3.41
CA LEU A 231 1.94 22.99 4.81
C LEU A 231 2.65 21.64 4.95
N TRP A 232 2.45 20.74 3.99
CA TRP A 232 3.16 19.45 3.97
C TRP A 232 4.68 19.67 3.90
N ARG A 233 5.17 20.59 3.05
CA ARG A 233 6.58 20.93 2.94
C ARG A 233 7.12 21.48 4.25
N GLN A 234 6.37 22.36 4.91
CA GLN A 234 6.78 22.95 6.19
C GLN A 234 6.92 21.89 7.29
N GLN A 235 6.05 20.90 7.31
CA GLN A 235 6.05 19.86 8.35
C GLN A 235 6.98 18.68 8.06
N ASN A 236 7.21 18.34 6.79
CA ASN A 236 7.93 17.14 6.37
C ASN A 236 9.18 17.44 5.53
N GLY A 237 9.45 18.70 5.22
CA GLY A 237 10.65 19.11 4.48
C GLY A 237 11.89 18.91 5.35
N HIS A 238 12.69 17.90 5.04
CA HIS A 238 14.02 17.72 5.60
C HIS A 238 15.00 18.38 4.64
N LEU A 239 15.25 19.66 4.88
CA LEU A 239 16.32 20.36 4.18
C LEU A 239 17.45 20.64 5.17
N PRO A 240 18.69 20.28 4.80
CA PRO A 240 19.85 20.69 5.56
C PRO A 240 20.02 22.22 5.55
#